data_93707ba00ac90b3b5e014ceff27db7b5
#
_entry.id   93707ba00ac90b3b5e014ceff27db7b5
#
_cell.length_a   1.000
_cell.length_b   1.000
_cell.length_c   1.000
_cell.angle_alpha   90.00
_cell.angle_beta   90.00
_cell.angle_gamma   90.00
#
_symmetry.space_group_name_H-M   'P 1'
#
loop_
_entity.id
_entity.type
_entity.pdbx_description
1 polymer ?
#
loop_
_entity_poly.entity_id
_entity_poly.type
_entity_poly.pdbx_seq_one_letter_code
_entity_poly.pdbx_strand_id
1 'polypeptide(L)'
;MKMNLSTPFPLGATLDAEGCNFAIYAPANRDILLALFHADGSYETHQLEHEYAGVKHTHISGIHAGQKYGYLIQLNDELHYISDPYARALEGPLHYAPPFDSHKSFDLPKCVVTDTHFDWQNVAKPRIARDEMVLFETHVKGLTQLNPDVEKALRGKYLGLVSQPMLDFYRQQNINTLQLLPIAACMHEPHLLESGKVNYWGYNPYVFMAPDPRYASKDAVNELKTTIRELHRNGIQVILDVVYNHTAEGGTNGPVFNLKALDPNYYLHHGDHYANYTGCGNTVDLSNQAALNLVMDTLRCWVTEYQIDGFRFDLAATLGRRGDEFSKEAAFFKAVAQDPVLREVKLIAEPWDIGPNGYQVGNFPFGWNETNDKLRDITRSFWRGDLGFLKEFATRLMGSRDLYSAANWPYKLTVNYITYHDGFTLQDLVSYKHKHNEANGEQNRDGHGDNRSDNYGFEGDTDSIVIRAT
;
A
#
# COMPACT_ATOMS: atom_id res chain seq x y z
N MET A 1 28.90 20.44 29.70
CA MET A 1 27.70 20.66 28.93
C MET A 1 27.34 19.29 28.38
N LYS A 2 26.24 18.65 28.79
CA LYS A 2 25.77 17.44 28.12
C LYS A 2 25.44 17.83 26.68
N MET A 3 26.01 17.16 25.70
CA MET A 3 25.63 17.35 24.30
C MET A 3 24.17 17.01 24.17
N ASN A 4 23.35 17.91 23.61
CA ASN A 4 21.96 17.60 23.30
C ASN A 4 21.96 16.67 22.08
N LEU A 5 21.63 15.39 22.28
CA LEU A 5 21.58 14.39 21.23
C LEU A 5 20.24 14.40 20.47
N SER A 6 19.24 15.14 20.99
CA SER A 6 17.92 15.19 20.39
C SER A 6 17.87 16.04 19.13
N THR A 7 17.25 15.50 18.05
CA THR A 7 17.10 16.17 16.75
C THR A 7 15.65 16.11 16.27
N PRO A 8 15.16 17.17 15.58
CA PRO A 8 13.79 17.16 15.04
C PRO A 8 13.62 16.25 13.82
N PHE A 9 14.71 15.84 13.17
CA PHE A 9 14.70 15.00 11.98
C PHE A 9 15.79 13.93 12.04
N PRO A 10 15.55 12.75 11.40
CA PRO A 10 14.31 12.34 10.75
C PRO A 10 13.16 12.11 11.73
N LEU A 11 11.90 12.16 11.24
CA LEU A 11 10.73 11.79 12.04
C LEU A 11 10.71 10.29 12.31
N GLY A 12 10.02 9.91 13.40
CA GLY A 12 9.98 8.53 13.89
C GLY A 12 11.03 8.24 14.94
N ALA A 13 11.28 6.96 15.19
CA ALA A 13 12.31 6.47 16.10
C ALA A 13 13.59 6.17 15.35
N THR A 14 14.71 6.80 15.77
CA THR A 14 16.01 6.65 15.11
C THR A 14 17.07 6.24 16.15
N LEU A 15 17.62 5.03 15.98
CA LEU A 15 18.70 4.51 16.83
C LEU A 15 20.04 5.18 16.53
N ASP A 16 20.80 5.39 17.58
CA ASP A 16 22.23 5.75 17.51
C ASP A 16 23.03 4.91 18.54
N ALA A 17 24.30 5.23 18.71
CA ALA A 17 25.17 4.50 19.63
C ALA A 17 24.80 4.67 21.12
N GLU A 18 24.11 5.74 21.48
CA GLU A 18 23.78 6.11 22.86
C GLU A 18 22.34 5.72 23.25
N GLY A 19 21.44 5.52 22.25
CA GLY A 19 20.03 5.23 22.49
C GLY A 19 19.15 5.45 21.27
N CYS A 20 18.04 6.18 21.46
CA CYS A 20 17.09 6.44 20.38
C CYS A 20 16.55 7.86 20.44
N ASN A 21 16.56 8.54 19.30
CA ASN A 21 15.86 9.79 19.11
C ASN A 21 14.42 9.52 18.65
N PHE A 22 13.44 10.13 19.31
CA PHE A 22 12.02 10.08 18.96
C PHE A 22 11.57 11.47 18.52
N ALA A 23 11.02 11.57 17.31
CA ALA A 23 10.55 12.82 16.74
C ALA A 23 9.20 12.63 16.06
N ILE A 24 8.22 13.48 16.38
CA ILE A 24 6.85 13.42 15.85
C ILE A 24 6.35 14.82 15.48
N TYR A 25 5.73 14.95 14.32
CA TYR A 25 5.02 16.16 13.93
C TYR A 25 3.65 16.22 14.61
N ALA A 26 3.47 17.16 15.53
CA ALA A 26 2.25 17.31 16.34
C ALA A 26 2.01 18.79 16.68
N PRO A 27 1.72 19.65 15.69
CA PRO A 27 1.68 21.11 15.88
C PRO A 27 0.52 21.55 16.77
N ALA A 28 -0.58 20.81 16.81
CA ALA A 28 -1.77 21.13 17.59
C ALA A 28 -1.75 20.55 19.02
N ASN A 29 -0.90 19.54 19.28
CA ASN A 29 -0.90 18.80 20.55
C ASN A 29 0.26 19.29 21.45
N ARG A 30 -0.07 20.09 22.46
CA ARG A 30 0.92 20.61 23.42
C ARG A 30 1.40 19.56 24.43
N ASP A 31 0.53 18.61 24.78
CA ASP A 31 0.72 17.65 25.88
C ASP A 31 0.90 16.21 25.39
N ILE A 32 1.59 16.04 24.24
CA ILE A 32 1.93 14.72 23.76
C ILE A 32 3.12 14.12 24.54
N LEU A 33 2.97 12.88 24.99
CA LEU A 33 3.99 12.12 25.72
C LEU A 33 4.48 10.95 24.88
N LEU A 34 5.77 10.64 24.96
CA LEU A 34 6.32 9.38 24.51
C LEU A 34 6.02 8.32 25.58
N ALA A 35 5.47 7.17 25.18
CA ALA A 35 5.29 5.98 26.02
C ALA A 35 6.27 4.89 25.59
N LEU A 36 7.03 4.35 26.53
CA LEU A 36 7.90 3.19 26.36
C LEU A 36 7.28 2.00 27.12
N PHE A 37 6.98 0.93 26.40
CA PHE A 37 6.29 -0.24 26.96
C PHE A 37 7.29 -1.32 27.39
N HIS A 38 7.06 -1.89 28.58
CA HIS A 38 7.80 -3.00 29.13
C HIS A 38 7.21 -4.37 28.72
N ALA A 39 7.96 -5.44 28.97
CA ALA A 39 7.56 -6.79 28.62
C ALA A 39 6.30 -7.29 29.38
N ASP A 40 6.04 -6.74 30.56
CA ASP A 40 4.87 -7.05 31.41
C ASP A 40 3.61 -6.26 31.01
N GLY A 41 3.71 -5.41 29.98
CA GLY A 41 2.63 -4.55 29.50
C GLY A 41 2.52 -3.20 30.22
N SER A 42 3.29 -2.96 31.28
CA SER A 42 3.40 -1.62 31.88
C SER A 42 4.16 -0.68 30.95
N TYR A 43 4.04 0.62 31.21
CA TYR A 43 4.75 1.63 30.43
C TYR A 43 5.23 2.79 31.31
N GLU A 44 6.29 3.43 30.88
CA GLU A 44 6.75 4.71 31.39
C GLU A 44 6.55 5.81 30.37
N THR A 45 6.40 7.05 30.81
CA THR A 45 6.18 8.21 29.96
C THR A 45 7.32 9.20 30.03
N HIS A 46 7.66 9.79 28.90
CA HIS A 46 8.67 10.82 28.77
C HIS A 46 8.10 12.05 28.07
N GLN A 47 8.50 13.23 28.53
CA GLN A 47 8.22 14.48 27.83
C GLN A 47 9.06 14.55 26.54
N LEU A 48 8.47 15.08 25.48
CA LEU A 48 9.22 15.49 24.31
C LEU A 48 9.78 16.89 24.57
N GLU A 49 11.03 16.94 25.09
CA GLU A 49 11.61 18.12 25.73
C GLU A 49 11.89 19.29 24.76
N HIS A 50 11.93 18.99 23.46
CA HIS A 50 12.31 19.97 22.44
C HIS A 50 11.23 20.08 21.38
N GLU A 51 11.12 21.28 20.80
CA GLU A 51 10.21 21.56 19.69
C GLU A 51 10.88 22.41 18.61
N TYR A 52 10.67 22.02 17.35
CA TYR A 52 11.09 22.80 16.20
C TYR A 52 10.05 22.69 15.07
N ALA A 53 9.47 23.83 14.67
CA ALA A 53 8.50 23.90 13.56
C ALA A 53 7.32 22.88 13.66
N GLY A 54 6.78 22.69 14.86
CA GLY A 54 5.70 21.72 15.13
C GLY A 54 6.16 20.26 15.29
N VAL A 55 7.46 20.00 15.17
CA VAL A 55 8.05 18.70 15.48
C VAL A 55 8.50 18.68 16.93
N LYS A 56 7.94 17.78 17.71
CA LYS A 56 8.35 17.51 19.09
C LYS A 56 9.31 16.34 19.13
N HIS A 57 10.40 16.46 19.89
CA HIS A 57 11.43 15.45 19.89
C HIS A 57 12.16 15.34 21.23
N THR A 58 12.69 14.15 21.51
CA THR A 58 13.54 13.85 22.66
C THR A 58 14.48 12.69 22.33
N HIS A 59 15.62 12.62 23.01
CA HIS A 59 16.54 11.48 22.93
C HIS A 59 16.54 10.74 24.26
N ILE A 60 16.30 9.43 24.21
CA ILE A 60 16.32 8.55 25.38
C ILE A 60 17.52 7.62 25.28
N SER A 61 18.43 7.72 26.26
CA SER A 61 19.64 6.90 26.31
C SER A 61 19.33 5.47 26.71
N GLY A 62 20.10 4.50 26.18
CA GLY A 62 19.99 3.08 26.55
C GLY A 62 18.83 2.34 25.86
N ILE A 63 18.12 2.97 24.95
CA ILE A 63 17.11 2.29 24.13
C ILE A 63 17.80 1.48 23.02
N HIS A 64 17.29 0.29 22.77
CA HIS A 64 17.78 -0.65 21.77
C HIS A 64 16.66 -1.09 20.80
N ALA A 65 17.05 -1.72 19.71
CA ALA A 65 16.10 -2.37 18.80
C ALA A 65 15.22 -3.38 19.55
N GLY A 66 13.93 -3.40 19.22
CA GLY A 66 12.92 -4.22 19.91
C GLY A 66 12.16 -3.47 21.01
N GLN A 67 12.59 -2.27 21.43
CA GLN A 67 11.81 -1.46 22.36
C GLN A 67 10.45 -1.10 21.75
N LYS A 68 9.37 -1.41 22.46
CA LYS A 68 8.01 -1.01 22.08
C LYS A 68 7.72 0.41 22.55
N TYR A 69 7.11 1.20 21.66
CA TYR A 69 6.79 2.60 21.98
C TYR A 69 5.50 3.05 21.28
N GLY A 70 5.11 4.25 21.57
CA GLY A 70 4.09 5.03 20.90
C GLY A 70 3.89 6.35 21.61
N TYR A 71 2.80 7.03 21.32
CA TYR A 71 2.55 8.33 21.91
C TYR A 71 1.22 8.36 22.65
N LEU A 72 1.14 9.18 23.67
CA LEU A 72 -0.08 9.44 24.45
C LEU A 72 -0.49 10.89 24.27
N ILE A 73 -1.75 11.10 24.00
CA ILE A 73 -2.37 12.41 23.89
C ILE A 73 -3.62 12.49 24.78
N GLN A 74 -4.01 13.69 25.14
CA GLN A 74 -5.27 13.92 25.84
C GLN A 74 -6.40 14.15 24.82
N LEU A 75 -7.40 13.29 24.82
CA LEU A 75 -8.63 13.44 24.04
C LEU A 75 -9.85 13.36 24.98
N ASN A 76 -10.71 14.40 25.00
CA ASN A 76 -11.90 14.44 25.82
C ASN A 76 -11.64 14.10 27.31
N ASP A 77 -10.58 14.66 27.88
CA ASP A 77 -10.12 14.44 29.26
C ASP A 77 -9.65 13.00 29.57
N GLU A 78 -9.46 12.16 28.54
CA GLU A 78 -8.92 10.81 28.66
C GLU A 78 -7.59 10.65 27.95
N LEU A 79 -6.72 9.80 28.51
CA LEU A 79 -5.43 9.48 27.90
C LEU A 79 -5.64 8.48 26.76
N HIS A 80 -5.18 8.83 25.58
CA HIS A 80 -5.35 8.07 24.36
C HIS A 80 -4.01 7.69 23.76
N TYR A 81 -3.82 6.40 23.47
CA TYR A 81 -2.63 5.90 22.75
C TYR A 81 -2.79 6.11 21.25
N ILE A 82 -1.75 6.62 20.62
CA ILE A 82 -1.62 6.70 19.17
C ILE A 82 -0.31 6.08 18.69
N SER A 83 -0.35 5.48 17.52
CA SER A 83 0.85 4.97 16.87
C SER A 83 1.61 6.08 16.16
N ASP A 84 2.91 5.91 16.07
CA ASP A 84 3.78 6.76 15.26
C ASP A 84 3.49 6.54 13.76
N PRO A 85 3.10 7.56 12.99
CA PRO A 85 2.93 7.42 11.54
C PRO A 85 4.20 7.02 10.79
N TYR A 86 5.37 7.27 11.40
CA TYR A 86 6.70 6.96 10.87
C TYR A 86 7.27 5.65 11.44
N ALA A 87 6.47 4.84 12.15
CA ALA A 87 6.93 3.55 12.67
C ALA A 87 7.34 2.61 11.52
N ARG A 88 8.48 1.95 11.69
CA ARG A 88 9.04 0.98 10.74
C ARG A 88 8.68 -0.47 11.04
N ALA A 89 8.17 -0.74 12.24
CA ALA A 89 7.67 -2.04 12.64
C ALA A 89 6.57 -1.91 13.68
N LEU A 90 5.69 -2.88 13.72
CA LEU A 90 4.57 -2.96 14.65
C LEU A 90 4.52 -4.34 15.30
N GLU A 91 4.06 -4.39 16.55
CA GLU A 91 3.76 -5.62 17.27
C GLU A 91 2.40 -5.51 17.96
N GLY A 92 1.57 -6.53 17.77
CA GLY A 92 0.22 -6.60 18.31
C GLY A 92 -0.85 -6.84 17.26
N PRO A 93 -2.12 -6.87 17.67
CA PRO A 93 -3.23 -7.12 16.76
C PRO A 93 -3.49 -5.94 15.83
N LEU A 94 -3.63 -6.22 14.52
CA LEU A 94 -4.01 -5.21 13.51
C LEU A 94 -5.53 -5.15 13.34
N HIS A 95 -6.23 -4.95 14.46
CA HIS A 95 -7.68 -4.77 14.51
C HIS A 95 -8.09 -3.98 15.76
N TYR A 96 -9.32 -3.53 15.80
CA TYR A 96 -9.90 -2.85 16.96
C TYR A 96 -11.34 -3.29 17.19
N ALA A 97 -11.84 -3.12 18.42
CA ALA A 97 -13.22 -3.44 18.78
C ALA A 97 -14.07 -2.15 18.83
N PRO A 98 -15.20 -2.07 18.11
CA PRO A 98 -16.11 -0.93 18.19
C PRO A 98 -16.98 -1.00 19.47
N PRO A 99 -17.55 0.13 19.95
CA PRO A 99 -17.15 1.46 19.55
C PRO A 99 -15.71 1.73 19.93
N PHE A 100 -14.99 2.46 19.09
CA PHE A 100 -13.61 2.85 19.38
C PHE A 100 -13.63 4.01 20.38
N ASP A 101 -12.93 3.83 21.49
CA ASP A 101 -12.80 4.83 22.54
C ASP A 101 -11.34 4.95 23.01
N SER A 102 -11.06 5.95 23.87
CA SER A 102 -9.72 6.22 24.37
C SER A 102 -9.11 5.04 25.13
N HIS A 103 -9.89 4.32 25.94
CA HIS A 103 -9.41 3.18 26.71
C HIS A 103 -8.99 2.02 25.81
N LYS A 104 -9.75 1.76 24.75
CA LYS A 104 -9.46 0.71 23.77
C LYS A 104 -8.27 1.05 22.88
N SER A 105 -7.81 2.29 22.84
CA SER A 105 -6.61 2.68 22.09
C SER A 105 -5.36 1.93 22.55
N PHE A 106 -5.30 1.55 23.83
CA PHE A 106 -4.17 0.77 24.37
C PHE A 106 -4.12 -0.69 23.85
N ASP A 107 -5.18 -1.18 23.24
CA ASP A 107 -5.20 -2.50 22.57
C ASP A 107 -4.57 -2.45 21.16
N LEU A 108 -4.37 -1.26 20.61
CA LEU A 108 -3.74 -1.07 19.29
C LEU A 108 -2.30 -1.61 19.28
N PRO A 109 -1.79 -2.03 18.09
CA PRO A 109 -0.43 -2.51 17.96
C PRO A 109 0.57 -1.43 18.40
N LYS A 110 1.64 -1.85 19.06
CA LYS A 110 2.72 -0.95 19.50
C LYS A 110 3.74 -0.78 18.38
N CYS A 111 4.26 0.42 18.25
CA CYS A 111 5.41 0.70 17.41
C CYS A 111 6.66 0.04 18.00
N VAL A 112 7.56 -0.41 17.14
CA VAL A 112 8.80 -1.09 17.58
C VAL A 112 10.01 -0.34 17.01
N VAL A 113 10.95 0.01 17.89
CA VAL A 113 12.24 0.58 17.49
C VAL A 113 13.01 -0.46 16.69
N THR A 114 13.43 -0.13 15.48
CA THR A 114 14.11 -1.07 14.57
C THR A 114 15.53 -0.63 14.26
N ASP A 115 16.45 -1.60 14.16
CA ASP A 115 17.71 -1.39 13.46
C ASP A 115 17.45 -1.45 11.96
N THR A 116 17.83 -0.39 11.25
CA THR A 116 17.63 -0.31 9.79
C THR A 116 18.76 -0.99 9.00
N HIS A 117 19.86 -1.34 9.68
CA HIS A 117 20.97 -2.03 9.03
C HIS A 117 20.56 -3.42 8.52
N PHE A 118 20.96 -3.74 7.30
CA PHE A 118 20.73 -5.05 6.67
C PHE A 118 21.85 -5.41 5.71
N ASP A 119 22.34 -6.65 5.77
CA ASP A 119 23.35 -7.14 4.84
C ASP A 119 22.72 -7.55 3.50
N TRP A 120 22.85 -6.70 2.51
CA TRP A 120 22.41 -6.95 1.14
C TRP A 120 23.33 -7.91 0.37
N GLN A 121 24.43 -8.37 0.94
CA GLN A 121 25.39 -9.31 0.33
C GLN A 121 25.85 -8.90 -1.09
N ASN A 122 26.01 -7.61 -1.30
CA ASN A 122 26.36 -7.01 -2.61
C ASN A 122 25.42 -7.39 -3.77
N VAL A 123 24.18 -7.80 -3.48
CA VAL A 123 23.18 -8.05 -4.52
C VAL A 123 22.72 -6.72 -5.09
N ALA A 124 22.88 -6.55 -6.40
CA ALA A 124 22.45 -5.34 -7.10
C ALA A 124 20.98 -5.46 -7.54
N LYS A 125 20.30 -4.33 -7.59
CA LYS A 125 18.96 -4.24 -8.18
C LYS A 125 18.99 -4.66 -9.65
N PRO A 126 18.03 -5.48 -10.11
CA PRO A 126 17.85 -5.72 -11.55
C PRO A 126 17.50 -4.41 -12.26
N ARG A 127 18.08 -4.20 -13.46
CA ARG A 127 17.82 -3.01 -14.28
C ARG A 127 17.00 -3.40 -15.51
N ILE A 128 15.73 -3.78 -15.29
CA ILE A 128 14.82 -4.17 -16.37
C ILE A 128 14.20 -2.90 -16.95
N ALA A 129 14.28 -2.74 -18.28
CA ALA A 129 13.63 -1.61 -18.94
C ALA A 129 12.10 -1.72 -18.83
N ARG A 130 11.42 -0.56 -18.91
CA ARG A 130 9.96 -0.51 -18.73
C ARG A 130 9.18 -1.31 -19.76
N ASP A 131 9.69 -1.38 -20.99
CA ASP A 131 9.14 -2.12 -22.13
C ASP A 131 9.50 -3.60 -22.12
N GLU A 132 10.41 -4.01 -21.24
CA GLU A 132 10.81 -5.42 -21.05
C GLU A 132 10.14 -6.06 -19.83
N MET A 133 9.33 -5.31 -19.08
CA MET A 133 8.66 -5.83 -17.89
C MET A 133 7.60 -6.87 -18.26
N VAL A 134 7.73 -8.06 -17.70
CA VAL A 134 6.67 -9.06 -17.56
C VAL A 134 6.21 -9.03 -16.11
N LEU A 135 5.18 -8.24 -15.86
CA LEU A 135 4.67 -7.94 -14.53
C LEU A 135 3.64 -8.98 -14.09
N PHE A 136 3.85 -9.57 -12.93
CA PHE A 136 2.91 -10.48 -12.29
C PHE A 136 2.40 -9.87 -10.98
N GLU A 137 1.11 -9.49 -10.98
CA GLU A 137 0.44 -9.03 -9.78
C GLU A 137 0.14 -10.21 -8.87
N THR A 138 0.47 -10.10 -7.59
CA THR A 138 0.27 -11.20 -6.65
C THR A 138 0.11 -10.73 -5.20
N HIS A 139 -0.57 -11.56 -4.41
CA HIS A 139 -0.74 -11.36 -2.98
C HIS A 139 0.24 -12.26 -2.21
N VAL A 140 0.98 -11.70 -1.24
CA VAL A 140 2.00 -12.44 -0.46
C VAL A 140 1.44 -13.75 0.10
N LYS A 141 0.27 -13.71 0.74
CA LYS A 141 -0.36 -14.92 1.28
C LYS A 141 -0.94 -15.80 0.18
N GLY A 142 -1.68 -15.21 -0.76
CA GLY A 142 -2.45 -15.95 -1.77
C GLY A 142 -1.57 -16.81 -2.67
N LEU A 143 -0.40 -16.32 -3.05
CA LEU A 143 0.47 -16.99 -4.01
C LEU A 143 0.97 -18.36 -3.52
N THR A 144 1.25 -18.49 -2.24
CA THR A 144 1.91 -19.71 -1.71
C THR A 144 1.08 -20.50 -0.73
N GLN A 145 -0.02 -19.94 -0.19
CA GLN A 145 -0.80 -20.54 0.90
C GLN A 145 -1.30 -21.96 0.58
N LEU A 146 -1.75 -22.19 -0.63
CA LEU A 146 -2.28 -23.48 -1.09
C LEU A 146 -1.29 -24.27 -1.95
N ASN A 147 -0.07 -23.77 -2.16
CA ASN A 147 0.91 -24.47 -2.99
C ASN A 147 1.54 -25.63 -2.19
N PRO A 148 1.29 -26.91 -2.59
CA PRO A 148 1.80 -28.08 -1.88
C PRO A 148 3.33 -28.23 -1.95
N ASP A 149 3.97 -27.65 -2.97
CA ASP A 149 5.42 -27.75 -3.21
C ASP A 149 6.22 -26.75 -2.35
N VAL A 150 5.55 -25.74 -1.78
CA VAL A 150 6.17 -24.79 -0.84
C VAL A 150 6.14 -25.39 0.56
N GLU A 151 7.25 -25.29 1.29
CA GLU A 151 7.35 -25.74 2.68
C GLU A 151 6.23 -25.11 3.53
N LYS A 152 5.53 -25.93 4.34
CA LYS A 152 4.35 -25.50 5.10
C LYS A 152 4.62 -24.27 6.00
N ALA A 153 5.80 -24.18 6.58
CA ALA A 153 6.18 -23.05 7.44
C ALA A 153 6.33 -21.72 6.67
N LEU A 154 6.60 -21.78 5.37
CA LEU A 154 6.80 -20.61 4.51
C LEU A 154 5.53 -20.20 3.74
N ARG A 155 4.49 -21.05 3.72
CA ARG A 155 3.25 -20.76 2.98
C ARG A 155 2.57 -19.50 3.52
N GLY A 156 2.21 -18.61 2.61
CA GLY A 156 1.55 -17.35 2.94
C GLY A 156 2.45 -16.31 3.61
N LYS A 157 3.78 -16.51 3.57
CA LYS A 157 4.79 -15.65 4.19
C LYS A 157 5.69 -15.01 3.15
N TYR A 158 6.39 -13.91 3.53
CA TYR A 158 7.37 -13.25 2.67
C TYR A 158 8.40 -14.23 2.10
N LEU A 159 9.00 -15.06 2.95
CA LEU A 159 10.00 -16.05 2.54
C LEU A 159 9.44 -17.12 1.61
N GLY A 160 8.13 -17.36 1.62
CA GLY A 160 7.47 -18.27 0.69
C GLY A 160 7.61 -17.83 -0.78
N LEU A 161 7.66 -16.51 -1.03
CA LEU A 161 7.79 -15.94 -2.37
C LEU A 161 9.13 -16.30 -3.05
N VAL A 162 10.14 -16.65 -2.26
CA VAL A 162 11.49 -17.00 -2.73
C VAL A 162 11.85 -18.46 -2.49
N SER A 163 10.86 -19.29 -2.17
CA SER A 163 11.04 -20.75 -2.17
C SER A 163 11.40 -21.25 -3.56
N GLN A 164 12.17 -22.36 -3.63
CA GLN A 164 12.65 -22.88 -4.92
C GLN A 164 11.51 -23.13 -5.93
N PRO A 165 10.35 -23.73 -5.52
CA PRO A 165 9.21 -23.90 -6.46
C PRO A 165 8.70 -22.58 -7.05
N MET A 166 8.72 -21.51 -6.28
CA MET A 166 8.27 -20.20 -6.77
C MET A 166 9.29 -19.56 -7.70
N LEU A 167 10.58 -19.64 -7.39
CA LEU A 167 11.62 -19.15 -8.29
C LEU A 167 11.61 -19.89 -9.65
N ASP A 168 11.35 -21.19 -9.63
CA ASP A 168 11.21 -22.00 -10.84
C ASP A 168 9.95 -21.62 -11.63
N PHE A 169 8.83 -21.36 -10.95
CA PHE A 169 7.60 -20.86 -11.56
C PHE A 169 7.85 -19.51 -12.28
N TYR A 170 8.46 -18.53 -11.60
CA TYR A 170 8.74 -17.23 -12.23
C TYR A 170 9.61 -17.38 -13.47
N ARG A 171 10.64 -18.21 -13.41
CA ARG A 171 11.51 -18.48 -14.56
C ARG A 171 10.77 -19.15 -15.71
N GLN A 172 9.92 -20.15 -15.43
CA GLN A 172 9.13 -20.86 -16.45
C GLN A 172 8.12 -19.94 -17.15
N GLN A 173 7.57 -18.97 -16.41
CA GLN A 173 6.61 -18.01 -16.94
C GLN A 173 7.27 -16.73 -17.50
N ASN A 174 8.60 -16.65 -17.50
CA ASN A 174 9.36 -15.45 -17.87
C ASN A 174 8.96 -14.19 -17.06
N ILE A 175 8.47 -14.37 -15.83
CA ILE A 175 8.15 -13.28 -14.93
C ILE A 175 9.46 -12.66 -14.43
N ASN A 176 9.62 -11.36 -14.66
CA ASN A 176 10.80 -10.62 -14.22
C ASN A 176 10.47 -9.47 -13.27
N THR A 177 9.18 -9.23 -13.01
CA THR A 177 8.71 -8.17 -12.11
C THR A 177 7.52 -8.67 -11.30
N LEU A 178 7.62 -8.67 -9.97
CA LEU A 178 6.49 -8.92 -9.09
C LEU A 178 5.87 -7.61 -8.63
N GLN A 179 4.57 -7.45 -8.80
CA GLN A 179 3.78 -6.41 -8.14
C GLN A 179 3.06 -7.04 -6.95
N LEU A 180 3.49 -6.68 -5.75
CA LEU A 180 2.87 -7.17 -4.52
C LEU A 180 1.66 -6.29 -4.17
N LEU A 181 0.49 -6.90 -3.96
CA LEU A 181 -0.63 -6.22 -3.32
C LEU A 181 -0.18 -5.61 -1.99
N PRO A 182 -0.93 -4.66 -1.39
CA PRO A 182 -0.44 -3.88 -0.27
C PRO A 182 0.19 -4.73 0.84
N ILE A 183 1.42 -4.40 1.18
CA ILE A 183 2.19 -5.06 2.25
C ILE A 183 2.46 -4.14 3.45
N ALA A 184 2.06 -2.88 3.37
CA ALA A 184 2.06 -2.00 4.53
C ALA A 184 1.03 -2.51 5.57
N ALA A 185 1.34 -2.33 6.84
CA ALA A 185 0.45 -2.74 7.93
C ALA A 185 -0.94 -2.13 7.76
N CYS A 186 -1.96 -2.99 7.69
CA CYS A 186 -3.35 -2.60 7.49
C CYS A 186 -4.26 -3.14 8.58
N MET A 187 -5.31 -2.39 8.90
CA MET A 187 -6.32 -2.79 9.89
C MET A 187 -7.38 -3.69 9.28
N HIS A 188 -7.87 -4.63 10.07
CA HIS A 188 -9.12 -5.33 9.77
C HIS A 188 -10.30 -4.50 10.22
N GLU A 189 -11.29 -4.36 9.36
CA GLU A 189 -12.53 -3.68 9.66
C GLU A 189 -13.38 -4.52 10.64
N PRO A 190 -14.03 -3.89 11.63
CA PRO A 190 -14.81 -4.63 12.62
C PRO A 190 -15.92 -5.51 12.04
N HIS A 191 -16.62 -5.05 11.01
CA HIS A 191 -17.67 -5.85 10.36
C HIS A 191 -17.16 -7.14 9.71
N LEU A 192 -15.91 -7.15 9.23
CA LEU A 192 -15.26 -8.37 8.74
C LEU A 192 -14.99 -9.34 9.90
N LEU A 193 -14.45 -8.84 11.00
CA LEU A 193 -14.14 -9.66 12.18
C LEU A 193 -15.41 -10.25 12.82
N GLU A 194 -16.49 -9.46 12.91
CA GLU A 194 -17.81 -9.91 13.39
C GLU A 194 -18.37 -11.05 12.53
N SER A 195 -18.07 -11.06 11.23
CA SER A 195 -18.44 -12.13 10.30
C SER A 195 -17.39 -13.26 10.20
N GLY A 196 -16.37 -13.26 11.07
CA GLY A 196 -15.29 -14.25 11.06
C GLY A 196 -14.33 -14.12 9.88
N LYS A 197 -14.27 -12.95 9.25
CA LYS A 197 -13.43 -12.63 8.09
C LYS A 197 -12.34 -11.64 8.47
N VAL A 198 -11.40 -11.43 7.55
CA VAL A 198 -10.30 -10.47 7.68
C VAL A 198 -10.17 -9.68 6.37
N ASN A 199 -9.62 -8.47 6.45
CA ASN A 199 -9.20 -7.77 5.25
C ASN A 199 -8.07 -8.57 4.59
N TYR A 200 -8.35 -9.09 3.39
CA TYR A 200 -7.42 -9.96 2.68
C TYR A 200 -6.47 -9.18 1.78
N TRP A 201 -6.96 -8.19 1.07
CA TRP A 201 -6.17 -7.46 0.07
C TRP A 201 -5.18 -6.46 0.65
N GLY A 202 -5.49 -5.86 1.82
CA GLY A 202 -4.61 -4.90 2.48
C GLY A 202 -4.88 -3.42 2.16
N TYR A 203 -5.94 -3.10 1.42
CA TYR A 203 -6.30 -1.71 1.09
C TYR A 203 -7.01 -0.97 2.23
N ASN A 204 -6.47 -1.07 3.45
CA ASN A 204 -6.93 -0.33 4.62
C ASN A 204 -5.74 0.06 5.51
N PRO A 205 -4.85 0.95 5.02
CA PRO A 205 -3.54 1.18 5.62
C PRO A 205 -3.65 1.85 6.99
N TYR A 206 -2.80 1.37 7.90
CA TYR A 206 -2.65 1.86 9.27
C TYR A 206 -1.37 2.69 9.46
N VAL A 207 -0.24 2.11 9.09
CA VAL A 207 1.08 2.76 9.08
C VAL A 207 1.77 2.46 7.76
N PHE A 208 2.15 3.50 7.03
CA PHE A 208 2.63 3.37 5.64
C PHE A 208 4.03 2.76 5.51
N MET A 209 4.89 2.92 6.53
CA MET A 209 6.31 2.49 6.48
C MET A 209 6.55 1.09 7.05
N ALA A 210 5.62 0.55 7.83
CA ALA A 210 5.79 -0.74 8.48
C ALA A 210 5.31 -1.88 7.57
N PRO A 211 6.13 -2.88 7.25
CA PRO A 211 5.65 -4.09 6.60
C PRO A 211 4.70 -4.86 7.53
N ASP A 212 3.67 -5.45 6.94
CA ASP A 212 2.63 -6.16 7.68
C ASP A 212 3.22 -7.41 8.37
N PRO A 213 3.18 -7.50 9.70
CA PRO A 213 3.77 -8.61 10.44
C PRO A 213 3.05 -9.95 10.21
N ARG A 214 1.81 -9.95 9.70
CA ARG A 214 1.05 -11.17 9.40
C ARG A 214 1.69 -12.02 8.31
N TYR A 215 2.48 -11.40 7.42
CA TYR A 215 3.21 -12.09 6.35
C TYR A 215 4.62 -12.55 6.76
N ALA A 216 5.02 -12.33 7.99
CA ALA A 216 6.29 -12.79 8.52
C ALA A 216 6.12 -14.00 9.46
N SER A 217 7.19 -14.74 9.66
CA SER A 217 7.26 -15.81 10.65
C SER A 217 7.68 -15.26 12.02
N LYS A 218 8.59 -14.28 12.03
CA LYS A 218 9.14 -13.65 13.25
C LYS A 218 9.39 -12.16 13.10
N ASP A 219 10.08 -11.74 12.04
CA ASP A 219 10.60 -10.40 11.85
C ASP A 219 10.23 -9.90 10.43
N ALA A 220 9.16 -9.12 10.36
CA ALA A 220 8.63 -8.65 9.09
C ALA A 220 9.64 -7.80 8.29
N VAL A 221 10.42 -6.98 8.98
CA VAL A 221 11.41 -6.09 8.35
C VAL A 221 12.52 -6.92 7.69
N ASN A 222 13.15 -7.81 8.44
CA ASN A 222 14.26 -8.60 7.92
C ASN A 222 13.82 -9.71 6.96
N GLU A 223 12.64 -10.31 7.17
CA GLU A 223 12.10 -11.31 6.24
C GLU A 223 11.74 -10.68 4.89
N LEU A 224 11.14 -9.48 4.89
CA LEU A 224 10.87 -8.76 3.63
C LEU A 224 12.16 -8.34 2.92
N LYS A 225 13.13 -7.76 3.64
CA LYS A 225 14.44 -7.40 3.04
C LYS A 225 15.14 -8.64 2.46
N THR A 226 15.09 -9.76 3.16
CA THR A 226 15.64 -11.04 2.67
C THR A 226 14.92 -11.50 1.40
N THR A 227 13.60 -11.42 1.38
CA THR A 227 12.78 -11.78 0.20
C THR A 227 13.17 -10.93 -1.00
N ILE A 228 13.26 -9.61 -0.84
CA ILE A 228 13.62 -8.70 -1.93
C ILE A 228 15.05 -8.99 -2.42
N ARG A 229 16.01 -9.21 -1.50
CA ARG A 229 17.37 -9.59 -1.86
C ARG A 229 17.41 -10.86 -2.71
N GLU A 230 16.68 -11.91 -2.33
CA GLU A 230 16.65 -13.16 -3.08
C GLU A 230 15.92 -13.01 -4.43
N LEU A 231 14.85 -12.20 -4.52
CA LEU A 231 14.22 -11.86 -5.81
C LEU A 231 15.22 -11.15 -6.74
N HIS A 232 15.92 -10.12 -6.24
CA HIS A 232 16.94 -9.40 -7.00
C HIS A 232 18.07 -10.32 -7.45
N ARG A 233 18.54 -11.25 -6.59
CA ARG A 233 19.56 -12.26 -6.96
C ARG A 233 19.10 -13.13 -8.12
N ASN A 234 17.80 -13.35 -8.26
CA ASN A 234 17.20 -14.10 -9.36
C ASN A 234 16.75 -13.23 -10.53
N GLY A 235 17.14 -11.95 -10.57
CA GLY A 235 16.83 -11.04 -11.66
C GLY A 235 15.38 -10.55 -11.68
N ILE A 236 14.66 -10.62 -10.56
CA ILE A 236 13.25 -10.24 -10.44
C ILE A 236 13.14 -8.93 -9.68
N GLN A 237 12.48 -7.93 -10.28
CA GLN A 237 12.16 -6.64 -9.65
C GLN A 237 10.93 -6.76 -8.77
N VAL A 238 10.82 -5.84 -7.79
CA VAL A 238 9.67 -5.74 -6.89
C VAL A 238 9.02 -4.36 -7.01
N ILE A 239 7.75 -4.36 -7.36
CA ILE A 239 6.87 -3.18 -7.32
C ILE A 239 5.90 -3.36 -6.16
N LEU A 240 5.72 -2.33 -5.34
CA LEU A 240 4.72 -2.32 -4.28
C LEU A 240 3.44 -1.63 -4.75
N ASP A 241 2.31 -2.25 -4.50
CA ASP A 241 1.02 -1.58 -4.52
C ASP A 241 0.87 -0.77 -3.23
N VAL A 242 0.72 0.55 -3.37
CA VAL A 242 0.74 1.49 -2.25
C VAL A 242 -0.55 2.29 -2.16
N VAL A 243 -1.07 2.39 -0.95
CA VAL A 243 -2.33 3.06 -0.65
C VAL A 243 -2.02 4.32 0.14
N TYR A 244 -1.92 5.45 -0.55
CA TYR A 244 -1.68 6.77 0.07
C TYR A 244 -2.86 7.72 -0.11
N ASN A 245 -3.93 7.22 -0.70
CA ASN A 245 -5.14 7.97 -0.96
C ASN A 245 -6.06 8.06 0.27
N HIS A 246 -6.00 7.09 1.18
CA HIS A 246 -6.79 7.05 2.42
C HIS A 246 -6.07 6.29 3.53
N THR A 247 -6.68 6.28 4.72
CA THR A 247 -6.23 5.48 5.87
C THR A 247 -7.40 4.74 6.53
N ALA A 248 -7.08 3.78 7.38
CA ALA A 248 -8.04 3.02 8.19
C ALA A 248 -8.79 3.86 9.24
N GLU A 249 -8.51 5.15 9.37
CA GLU A 249 -9.22 6.06 10.27
C GLU A 249 -10.64 6.42 9.79
N GLY A 250 -11.01 6.07 8.54
CA GLY A 250 -12.37 6.26 8.01
C GLY A 250 -12.86 7.70 8.03
N GLY A 251 -14.17 7.92 8.13
CA GLY A 251 -14.79 9.26 8.20
C GLY A 251 -14.48 10.01 9.51
N THR A 252 -15.02 11.22 9.66
CA THR A 252 -14.81 12.06 10.87
C THR A 252 -15.15 11.34 12.17
N ASN A 253 -16.17 10.48 12.17
CA ASN A 253 -16.57 9.66 13.32
C ASN A 253 -15.87 8.29 13.38
N GLY A 254 -14.92 8.02 12.50
CA GLY A 254 -14.13 6.78 12.52
C GLY A 254 -13.09 6.79 13.66
N PRO A 255 -12.35 5.68 13.81
CA PRO A 255 -11.34 5.54 14.85
C PRO A 255 -10.24 6.60 14.74
N VAL A 256 -9.56 6.85 15.85
CA VAL A 256 -8.43 7.75 15.98
C VAL A 256 -7.19 6.89 16.25
N PHE A 257 -6.35 6.72 15.26
CA PHE A 257 -5.16 5.87 15.37
C PHE A 257 -3.86 6.65 15.45
N ASN A 258 -3.76 7.71 14.64
CA ASN A 258 -2.55 8.52 14.52
C ASN A 258 -2.82 9.89 13.86
N LEU A 259 -3.08 9.96 12.55
CA LEU A 259 -3.12 11.21 11.80
C LEU A 259 -4.21 12.16 12.25
N LYS A 260 -5.43 11.67 12.51
CA LYS A 260 -6.54 12.49 13.03
C LYS A 260 -6.19 13.20 14.33
N ALA A 261 -5.45 12.49 15.21
CA ALA A 261 -5.05 13.00 16.50
C ALA A 261 -3.94 14.06 16.40
N LEU A 262 -3.04 13.91 15.43
CA LEU A 262 -1.87 14.77 15.26
C LEU A 262 -2.23 16.09 14.58
N ASP A 263 -2.93 16.01 13.46
CA ASP A 263 -3.44 17.17 12.72
C ASP A 263 -4.60 16.73 11.80
N PRO A 264 -5.85 17.18 12.01
CA PRO A 264 -6.96 16.82 11.14
C PRO A 264 -6.77 17.25 9.68
N ASN A 265 -5.86 18.20 9.40
CA ASN A 265 -5.54 18.66 8.05
C ASN A 265 -4.68 17.65 7.24
N TYR A 266 -4.35 16.49 7.79
CA TYR A 266 -3.87 15.37 6.98
C TYR A 266 -4.91 14.91 5.95
N TYR A 267 -6.19 15.21 6.19
CA TYR A 267 -7.30 14.82 5.33
C TYR A 267 -7.92 16.01 4.62
N LEU A 268 -8.36 15.80 3.40
CA LEU A 268 -9.09 16.79 2.62
C LEU A 268 -10.48 16.99 3.21
N HIS A 269 -10.89 18.25 3.41
CA HIS A 269 -12.15 18.60 4.01
C HIS A 269 -13.19 19.09 3.00
N HIS A 270 -14.46 18.69 3.22
CA HIS A 270 -15.65 19.32 2.66
C HIS A 270 -16.54 19.81 3.81
N GLY A 271 -16.40 21.07 4.19
CA GLY A 271 -17.03 21.62 5.40
C GLY A 271 -16.56 20.87 6.65
N ASP A 272 -17.50 20.35 7.42
CA ASP A 272 -17.22 19.63 8.67
C ASP A 272 -16.89 18.13 8.47
N HIS A 273 -16.85 17.65 7.24
CA HIS A 273 -16.60 16.25 6.93
C HIS A 273 -15.34 16.09 6.06
N TYR A 274 -14.74 14.91 6.09
CA TYR A 274 -13.70 14.57 5.15
C TYR A 274 -14.26 14.34 3.75
N ALA A 275 -13.55 14.80 2.73
CA ALA A 275 -13.81 14.39 1.35
C ALA A 275 -13.62 12.87 1.22
N ASN A 276 -14.49 12.21 0.49
CA ASN A 276 -14.47 10.75 0.33
C ASN A 276 -14.39 10.37 -1.16
N TYR A 277 -13.26 10.70 -1.81
CA TYR A 277 -13.00 10.29 -3.20
C TYR A 277 -12.46 8.87 -3.32
N THR A 278 -12.35 8.17 -2.20
CA THR A 278 -11.80 6.82 -2.10
C THR A 278 -12.84 5.74 -1.81
N GLY A 279 -14.02 6.13 -1.30
CA GLY A 279 -15.02 5.19 -0.80
C GLY A 279 -14.77 4.71 0.63
N CYS A 280 -13.61 5.06 1.22
CA CYS A 280 -13.17 4.56 2.53
C CYS A 280 -13.42 5.55 3.68
N GLY A 281 -14.11 6.66 3.40
CA GLY A 281 -14.52 7.63 4.41
C GLY A 281 -13.59 8.83 4.55
N ASN A 282 -12.38 8.80 4.03
CA ASN A 282 -11.45 9.91 4.00
C ASN A 282 -10.64 9.94 2.70
N THR A 283 -10.00 11.07 2.44
CA THR A 283 -9.01 11.26 1.38
C THR A 283 -7.83 12.02 1.98
N VAL A 284 -6.63 11.47 1.89
CA VAL A 284 -5.41 12.13 2.35
C VAL A 284 -5.12 13.36 1.48
N ASP A 285 -4.86 14.49 2.12
CA ASP A 285 -4.60 15.76 1.43
C ASP A 285 -3.09 15.95 1.17
N LEU A 286 -2.62 15.59 -0.03
CA LEU A 286 -1.23 15.80 -0.42
C LEU A 286 -0.90 17.27 -0.80
N SER A 287 -1.83 18.20 -0.69
CA SER A 287 -1.52 19.63 -0.67
C SER A 287 -1.06 20.11 0.72
N ASN A 288 -1.39 19.35 1.78
CA ASN A 288 -0.86 19.56 3.12
C ASN A 288 0.62 19.11 3.19
N GLN A 289 1.47 19.98 3.75
CA GLN A 289 2.91 19.73 3.80
C GLN A 289 3.28 18.50 4.63
N ALA A 290 2.60 18.26 5.75
CA ALA A 290 2.90 17.13 6.62
C ALA A 290 2.50 15.79 5.98
N ALA A 291 1.33 15.74 5.33
CA ALA A 291 0.88 14.57 4.57
C ALA A 291 1.83 14.27 3.40
N LEU A 292 2.20 15.31 2.65
CA LEU A 292 3.16 15.16 1.54
C LEU A 292 4.52 14.65 2.05
N ASN A 293 5.04 15.20 3.14
CA ASN A 293 6.30 14.75 3.74
C ASN A 293 6.21 13.28 4.16
N LEU A 294 5.15 12.86 4.86
CA LEU A 294 4.96 11.47 5.27
C LEU A 294 4.99 10.51 4.07
N VAL A 295 4.27 10.83 3.00
CA VAL A 295 4.24 9.98 1.80
C VAL A 295 5.59 9.97 1.09
N MET A 296 6.25 11.11 0.93
CA MET A 296 7.56 11.19 0.29
C MET A 296 8.64 10.44 1.07
N ASP A 297 8.64 10.56 2.41
CA ASP A 297 9.59 9.85 3.28
C ASP A 297 9.32 8.35 3.29
N THR A 298 8.04 7.95 3.24
CA THR A 298 7.64 6.54 3.08
C THR A 298 8.16 5.96 1.77
N LEU A 299 7.95 6.64 0.65
CA LEU A 299 8.44 6.20 -0.66
C LEU A 299 9.96 6.05 -0.67
N ARG A 300 10.69 7.05 -0.11
CA ARG A 300 12.16 6.96 0.02
C ARG A 300 12.57 5.79 0.90
N CYS A 301 11.90 5.56 2.03
CA CYS A 301 12.15 4.43 2.91
C CYS A 301 12.05 3.10 2.15
N TRP A 302 10.96 2.87 1.42
CA TRP A 302 10.81 1.67 0.60
C TRP A 302 11.92 1.50 -0.45
N VAL A 303 12.36 2.59 -1.09
CA VAL A 303 13.41 2.52 -2.11
C VAL A 303 14.81 2.33 -1.52
N THR A 304 15.13 3.04 -0.44
CA THR A 304 16.51 3.08 0.11
C THR A 304 16.77 1.99 1.12
N GLU A 305 15.80 1.66 1.99
CA GLU A 305 15.97 0.66 3.04
C GLU A 305 15.55 -0.75 2.59
N TYR A 306 14.55 -0.86 1.70
CA TYR A 306 14.05 -2.15 1.18
C TYR A 306 14.45 -2.42 -0.27
N GLN A 307 15.10 -1.47 -0.93
CA GLN A 307 15.52 -1.59 -2.34
C GLN A 307 14.37 -1.86 -3.34
N ILE A 308 13.16 -1.37 -3.06
CA ILE A 308 12.01 -1.48 -3.95
C ILE A 308 12.29 -0.82 -5.31
N ASP A 309 11.83 -1.42 -6.41
CA ASP A 309 12.11 -1.00 -7.79
C ASP A 309 11.04 -0.09 -8.38
N GLY A 310 9.89 0.01 -7.74
CA GLY A 310 8.81 0.86 -8.18
C GLY A 310 7.54 0.73 -7.35
N PHE A 311 6.53 1.50 -7.73
CA PHE A 311 5.25 1.56 -7.05
C PHE A 311 4.08 1.55 -8.04
N ARG A 312 3.02 0.84 -7.69
CA ARG A 312 1.68 1.02 -8.24
C ARG A 312 0.87 1.80 -7.21
N PHE A 313 0.33 2.92 -7.58
CA PHE A 313 -0.44 3.78 -6.70
C PHE A 313 -1.93 3.50 -6.87
N ASP A 314 -2.54 3.01 -5.80
CA ASP A 314 -3.98 2.81 -5.69
C ASP A 314 -4.72 4.14 -5.80
N LEU A 315 -5.82 4.19 -6.57
CA LEU A 315 -6.64 5.38 -6.82
C LEU A 315 -5.78 6.65 -7.04
N ALA A 316 -4.78 6.56 -7.91
CA ALA A 316 -3.74 7.58 -8.04
C ALA A 316 -4.25 8.97 -8.44
N ALA A 317 -5.48 9.09 -8.96
CA ALA A 317 -6.09 10.39 -9.26
C ALA A 317 -6.27 11.24 -7.98
N THR A 318 -6.49 10.62 -6.82
CA THR A 318 -6.59 11.33 -5.54
C THR A 318 -5.32 12.09 -5.19
N LEU A 319 -4.14 11.55 -5.55
CA LEU A 319 -2.83 12.14 -5.22
C LEU A 319 -2.58 13.47 -5.96
N GLY A 320 -3.34 13.70 -7.03
CA GLY A 320 -3.33 14.95 -7.79
C GLY A 320 -4.48 15.90 -7.46
N ARG A 321 -5.29 15.59 -6.46
CA ARG A 321 -6.45 16.42 -6.12
C ARG A 321 -6.06 17.77 -5.53
N ARG A 322 -6.82 18.79 -5.96
CA ARG A 322 -6.89 20.12 -5.36
C ARG A 322 -8.37 20.45 -5.17
N GLY A 323 -8.93 20.14 -4.00
CA GLY A 323 -10.38 20.06 -3.85
C GLY A 323 -10.97 19.02 -4.80
N ASP A 324 -12.00 19.38 -5.57
CA ASP A 324 -12.67 18.49 -6.52
C ASP A 324 -11.91 18.27 -7.83
N GLU A 325 -10.86 19.05 -8.11
CA GLU A 325 -10.16 19.04 -9.39
C GLU A 325 -8.91 18.16 -9.34
N PHE A 326 -8.66 17.39 -10.39
CA PHE A 326 -7.38 16.71 -10.61
C PHE A 326 -6.40 17.66 -11.31
N SER A 327 -5.15 17.63 -10.90
CA SER A 327 -4.06 18.35 -11.54
C SER A 327 -2.79 17.53 -11.63
N LYS A 328 -2.31 17.25 -12.84
CA LYS A 328 -0.97 16.67 -13.06
C LYS A 328 0.17 17.56 -12.55
N GLU A 329 -0.11 18.83 -12.24
CA GLU A 329 0.80 19.81 -11.68
C GLU A 329 0.69 19.89 -10.14
N ALA A 330 0.01 18.94 -9.48
CA ALA A 330 -0.10 18.89 -8.04
C ALA A 330 1.27 18.73 -7.36
N ALA A 331 1.36 19.13 -6.09
CA ALA A 331 2.60 19.15 -5.32
C ALA A 331 3.27 17.77 -5.28
N PHE A 332 2.50 16.71 -5.10
CA PHE A 332 3.00 15.34 -5.06
C PHE A 332 3.73 14.95 -6.34
N PHE A 333 3.13 15.16 -7.51
CA PHE A 333 3.76 14.78 -8.78
C PHE A 333 5.06 15.56 -9.04
N LYS A 334 5.09 16.83 -8.66
CA LYS A 334 6.31 17.66 -8.77
C LYS A 334 7.39 17.22 -7.80
N ALA A 335 7.03 16.89 -6.57
CA ALA A 335 7.94 16.38 -5.56
C ALA A 335 8.58 15.06 -6.01
N VAL A 336 7.79 14.11 -6.50
CA VAL A 336 8.28 12.83 -7.03
C VAL A 336 9.21 13.04 -8.24
N ALA A 337 8.83 13.91 -9.19
CA ALA A 337 9.60 14.14 -10.41
C ALA A 337 11.00 14.75 -10.16
N GLN A 338 11.13 15.59 -9.13
CA GLN A 338 12.42 16.24 -8.78
C GLN A 338 13.25 15.40 -7.80
N ASP A 339 12.66 14.45 -7.10
CA ASP A 339 13.35 13.66 -6.09
C ASP A 339 14.41 12.74 -6.72
N PRO A 340 15.68 12.82 -6.28
CA PRO A 340 16.77 12.07 -6.90
C PRO A 340 16.65 10.55 -6.74
N VAL A 341 15.90 10.08 -5.73
CA VAL A 341 15.65 8.65 -5.48
C VAL A 341 14.43 8.18 -6.28
N LEU A 342 13.32 8.92 -6.20
CA LEU A 342 12.03 8.49 -6.74
C LEU A 342 11.92 8.63 -8.27
N ARG A 343 12.64 9.56 -8.89
CA ARG A 343 12.65 9.71 -10.37
C ARG A 343 13.27 8.51 -11.10
N GLU A 344 14.02 7.66 -10.40
CA GLU A 344 14.72 6.51 -11.00
C GLU A 344 13.93 5.20 -10.91
N VAL A 345 12.86 5.17 -10.11
CA VAL A 345 12.02 3.97 -9.95
C VAL A 345 10.83 3.98 -10.90
N LYS A 346 10.17 2.85 -11.01
CA LYS A 346 8.96 2.70 -11.82
C LYS A 346 7.75 3.24 -11.08
N LEU A 347 6.97 4.08 -11.75
CA LEU A 347 5.76 4.68 -11.19
C LEU A 347 4.58 4.25 -12.08
N ILE A 348 3.63 3.54 -11.49
CA ILE A 348 2.43 3.04 -12.16
C ILE A 348 1.22 3.65 -11.46
N ALA A 349 0.39 4.34 -12.20
CA ALA A 349 -0.86 4.88 -11.69
C ALA A 349 -2.02 3.94 -12.01
N GLU A 350 -2.88 3.72 -11.01
CA GLU A 350 -4.27 3.44 -11.25
C GLU A 350 -4.97 4.77 -11.54
N PRO A 351 -5.31 5.06 -12.83
CA PRO A 351 -5.57 6.42 -13.26
C PRO A 351 -7.01 6.87 -13.04
N TRP A 352 -7.59 6.53 -11.91
CA TRP A 352 -8.94 6.96 -11.50
C TRP A 352 -9.11 7.07 -9.99
N ASP A 353 -10.22 7.63 -9.58
CA ASP A 353 -10.84 7.57 -8.27
C ASP A 353 -12.37 7.68 -8.41
N ILE A 354 -13.13 7.62 -7.31
CA ILE A 354 -14.60 7.66 -7.35
C ILE A 354 -15.20 9.07 -7.24
N GLY A 355 -14.37 10.09 -7.12
CA GLY A 355 -14.82 11.48 -7.02
C GLY A 355 -15.22 12.09 -8.37
N PRO A 356 -15.75 13.31 -8.38
CA PRO A 356 -16.04 14.05 -9.61
C PRO A 356 -14.82 14.14 -10.51
N ASN A 357 -15.01 13.93 -11.82
CA ASN A 357 -13.91 13.91 -12.80
C ASN A 357 -12.75 12.98 -12.43
N GLY A 358 -13.02 11.89 -11.71
CA GLY A 358 -12.00 10.99 -11.19
C GLY A 358 -11.28 10.13 -12.23
N TYR A 359 -11.87 9.91 -13.41
CA TYR A 359 -11.27 9.10 -14.48
C TYR A 359 -10.24 9.91 -15.26
N GLN A 360 -8.94 9.64 -15.06
CA GLN A 360 -7.81 10.44 -15.54
C GLN A 360 -6.86 9.66 -16.48
N VAL A 361 -7.36 8.63 -17.16
CA VAL A 361 -6.57 7.86 -18.13
C VAL A 361 -5.99 8.78 -19.20
N GLY A 362 -4.68 8.74 -19.40
CA GLY A 362 -3.94 9.58 -20.32
C GLY A 362 -3.47 10.93 -19.75
N ASN A 363 -3.88 11.30 -18.53
CA ASN A 363 -3.63 12.62 -17.96
C ASN A 363 -2.50 12.68 -16.92
N PHE A 364 -1.86 11.57 -16.58
CA PHE A 364 -0.75 11.56 -15.62
C PHE A 364 0.52 12.22 -16.19
N PRO A 365 1.40 12.74 -15.32
CA PRO A 365 2.59 13.44 -15.78
C PRO A 365 3.61 12.51 -16.44
N PHE A 366 4.63 13.10 -17.04
CA PHE A 366 5.74 12.38 -17.63
C PHE A 366 6.46 11.48 -16.61
N GLY A 367 6.88 10.30 -17.08
CA GLY A 367 7.58 9.31 -16.25
C GLY A 367 6.65 8.31 -15.57
N TRP A 368 5.32 8.54 -15.60
CA TRP A 368 4.33 7.63 -15.08
C TRP A 368 3.84 6.65 -16.16
N ASN A 369 3.70 5.38 -15.78
CA ASN A 369 2.90 4.41 -16.51
C ASN A 369 1.47 4.44 -15.98
N GLU A 370 0.51 4.00 -16.78
CA GLU A 370 -0.89 3.89 -16.36
C GLU A 370 -1.43 2.49 -16.66
N THR A 371 -2.26 1.96 -15.78
CA THR A 371 -3.01 0.72 -16.06
C THR A 371 -4.06 1.01 -17.14
N ASN A 372 -4.13 0.15 -18.16
CA ASN A 372 -4.97 0.36 -19.35
C ASN A 372 -6.24 -0.48 -19.28
N ASP A 373 -7.27 0.03 -18.61
CA ASP A 373 -8.57 -0.61 -18.50
C ASP A 373 -9.27 -0.78 -19.86
N LYS A 374 -9.06 0.16 -20.79
CA LYS A 374 -9.65 0.09 -22.13
C LYS A 374 -9.11 -1.09 -22.93
N LEU A 375 -7.82 -1.39 -22.79
CA LEU A 375 -7.25 -2.59 -23.43
C LEU A 375 -7.80 -3.86 -22.77
N ARG A 376 -7.88 -3.90 -21.45
CA ARG A 376 -8.48 -5.02 -20.71
C ARG A 376 -9.88 -5.33 -21.24
N ASP A 377 -10.74 -4.34 -21.25
CA ASP A 377 -12.15 -4.48 -21.57
C ASP A 377 -12.38 -4.88 -23.02
N ILE A 378 -11.69 -4.23 -23.95
CA ILE A 378 -11.86 -4.55 -25.38
C ILE A 378 -11.28 -5.93 -25.73
N THR A 379 -10.18 -6.34 -25.07
CA THR A 379 -9.59 -7.67 -25.27
C THR A 379 -10.56 -8.75 -24.83
N ARG A 380 -11.16 -8.60 -23.65
CA ARG A 380 -12.19 -9.54 -23.16
C ARG A 380 -13.39 -9.63 -24.10
N SER A 381 -13.94 -8.47 -24.55
CA SER A 381 -15.05 -8.43 -25.51
C SER A 381 -14.70 -9.06 -26.86
N PHE A 382 -13.49 -8.80 -27.38
CA PHE A 382 -13.04 -9.36 -28.65
C PHE A 382 -12.94 -10.89 -28.61
N TRP A 383 -12.30 -11.43 -27.58
CA TRP A 383 -12.13 -12.88 -27.41
C TRP A 383 -13.42 -13.60 -27.02
N ARG A 384 -14.37 -12.92 -26.38
CA ARG A 384 -15.73 -13.42 -26.16
C ARG A 384 -16.55 -13.55 -27.46
N GLY A 385 -16.12 -12.91 -28.56
CA GLY A 385 -16.77 -12.93 -29.85
C GLY A 385 -17.81 -11.81 -30.06
N ASP A 386 -17.77 -10.76 -29.26
CA ASP A 386 -18.67 -9.61 -29.41
C ASP A 386 -18.43 -8.91 -30.76
N LEU A 387 -19.51 -8.56 -31.45
CA LEU A 387 -19.42 -7.97 -32.78
C LEU A 387 -19.06 -6.46 -32.72
N GLY A 388 -18.31 -5.98 -33.71
CA GLY A 388 -18.03 -4.56 -33.93
C GLY A 388 -16.75 -4.05 -33.21
N PHE A 389 -16.07 -4.85 -32.43
CA PHE A 389 -14.92 -4.41 -31.59
C PHE A 389 -13.54 -4.52 -32.26
N LEU A 390 -13.43 -5.07 -33.45
CA LEU A 390 -12.13 -5.28 -34.14
C LEU A 390 -11.33 -3.98 -34.29
N LYS A 391 -11.94 -2.87 -34.68
CA LYS A 391 -11.28 -1.58 -34.86
C LYS A 391 -10.71 -1.05 -33.54
N GLU A 392 -11.50 -1.09 -32.48
CA GLU A 392 -11.05 -0.63 -31.15
C GLU A 392 -9.97 -1.57 -30.60
N PHE A 393 -10.13 -2.88 -30.69
CA PHE A 393 -9.12 -3.84 -30.29
C PHE A 393 -7.77 -3.60 -30.99
N ALA A 394 -7.79 -3.39 -32.32
CA ALA A 394 -6.58 -3.04 -33.03
C ALA A 394 -5.94 -1.72 -32.55
N THR A 395 -6.77 -0.70 -32.25
CA THR A 395 -6.28 0.58 -31.71
C THR A 395 -5.61 0.40 -30.35
N ARG A 396 -6.22 -0.40 -29.46
CA ARG A 396 -5.63 -0.69 -28.12
C ARG A 396 -4.34 -1.49 -28.24
N LEU A 397 -4.32 -2.52 -29.07
CA LEU A 397 -3.16 -3.37 -29.29
C LEU A 397 -1.98 -2.58 -29.88
N MET A 398 -2.26 -1.56 -30.71
CA MET A 398 -1.26 -0.66 -31.30
C MET A 398 -0.83 0.47 -30.36
N GLY A 399 -1.10 0.36 -29.05
CA GLY A 399 -0.59 1.28 -28.01
C GLY A 399 -1.54 2.42 -27.65
N SER A 400 -2.84 2.31 -27.96
CA SER A 400 -3.88 3.26 -27.48
C SER A 400 -3.53 4.75 -27.70
N ARG A 401 -3.02 5.10 -28.88
CA ARG A 401 -2.53 6.45 -29.20
C ARG A 401 -3.58 7.55 -29.00
N ASP A 402 -4.85 7.25 -29.20
CA ASP A 402 -5.96 8.17 -28.97
C ASP A 402 -6.12 8.58 -27.50
N LEU A 403 -5.65 7.74 -26.56
CA LEU A 403 -5.65 8.04 -25.13
C LEU A 403 -4.34 8.68 -24.66
N TYR A 404 -3.21 8.26 -25.21
CA TYR A 404 -1.88 8.57 -24.69
C TYR A 404 -1.03 9.45 -25.59
N SER A 405 -1.56 9.93 -26.74
CA SER A 405 -0.79 10.76 -27.70
C SER A 405 -0.85 12.27 -27.43
N ALA A 406 -1.57 12.70 -26.40
CA ALA A 406 -1.71 14.11 -26.11
C ALA A 406 -0.35 14.75 -25.77
N ALA A 407 0.07 15.65 -26.66
CA ALA A 407 1.16 16.60 -26.50
C ALA A 407 2.57 16.04 -26.20
N ASN A 408 3.34 15.80 -27.27
CA ASN A 408 4.82 15.78 -27.26
C ASN A 408 5.55 14.59 -26.61
N TRP A 409 4.89 13.48 -26.31
CA TRP A 409 5.56 12.31 -25.79
C TRP A 409 5.46 11.13 -26.76
N PRO A 410 6.55 10.70 -27.38
CA PRO A 410 6.53 9.62 -28.36
C PRO A 410 6.21 8.24 -27.76
N TYR A 411 6.37 8.05 -26.43
CA TYR A 411 6.25 6.73 -25.82
C TYR A 411 5.74 6.81 -24.37
N LYS A 412 4.43 6.99 -24.17
CA LYS A 412 3.83 6.69 -22.88
C LYS A 412 3.61 5.19 -22.83
N LEU A 413 4.36 4.53 -21.96
CA LEU A 413 4.20 3.08 -21.76
C LEU A 413 2.98 2.86 -20.86
N THR A 414 2.10 1.97 -21.28
CA THR A 414 0.94 1.54 -20.50
C THR A 414 1.20 0.18 -19.90
N VAL A 415 0.63 -0.09 -18.74
CA VAL A 415 0.54 -1.43 -18.18
C VAL A 415 -0.70 -2.10 -18.77
N ASN A 416 -0.45 -3.02 -19.69
CA ASN A 416 -1.50 -3.77 -20.37
C ASN A 416 -1.78 -5.05 -19.58
N TYR A 417 -3.05 -5.33 -19.32
CA TYR A 417 -3.46 -6.48 -18.53
C TYR A 417 -4.81 -7.04 -19.01
N ILE A 418 -5.11 -8.28 -18.67
CA ILE A 418 -6.39 -8.94 -18.93
C ILE A 418 -7.11 -9.24 -17.61
N THR A 419 -6.35 -9.61 -16.58
CA THR A 419 -6.85 -9.91 -15.24
C THR A 419 -6.08 -9.13 -14.19
N TYR A 420 -6.71 -8.86 -13.07
CA TYR A 420 -6.14 -8.17 -11.90
C TYR A 420 -6.97 -8.54 -10.65
N HIS A 421 -6.54 -8.10 -9.46
CA HIS A 421 -7.16 -8.50 -8.18
C HIS A 421 -8.64 -8.13 -8.04
N ASP A 422 -9.08 -7.04 -8.68
CA ASP A 422 -10.42 -6.46 -8.53
C ASP A 422 -11.46 -7.05 -9.51
N GLY A 423 -11.06 -8.00 -10.33
CA GLY A 423 -11.90 -8.67 -11.30
C GLY A 423 -11.79 -10.20 -11.26
N PHE A 424 -12.42 -10.85 -12.22
CA PHE A 424 -12.34 -12.28 -12.40
C PHE A 424 -10.92 -12.75 -12.72
N THR A 425 -10.56 -13.94 -12.21
CA THR A 425 -9.39 -14.68 -12.68
C THR A 425 -9.55 -15.06 -14.15
N LEU A 426 -8.47 -15.47 -14.81
CA LEU A 426 -8.55 -15.92 -16.21
C LEU A 426 -9.50 -17.12 -16.36
N GLN A 427 -9.52 -18.03 -15.37
CA GLN A 427 -10.45 -19.17 -15.33
C GLN A 427 -11.91 -18.70 -15.19
N ASP A 428 -12.17 -17.76 -14.29
CA ASP A 428 -13.53 -17.27 -14.04
C ASP A 428 -14.10 -16.50 -15.23
N LEU A 429 -13.25 -15.80 -16.00
CA LEU A 429 -13.66 -15.12 -17.25
C LEU A 429 -14.31 -16.03 -18.28
N VAL A 430 -13.97 -17.31 -18.29
CA VAL A 430 -14.47 -18.31 -19.24
C VAL A 430 -15.37 -19.35 -18.58
N SER A 431 -15.69 -19.20 -17.30
CA SER A 431 -16.51 -20.16 -16.55
C SER A 431 -17.76 -19.55 -15.92
N TYR A 432 -17.76 -18.25 -15.65
CA TYR A 432 -18.84 -17.58 -14.95
C TYR A 432 -19.34 -16.35 -15.71
N LYS A 433 -20.66 -16.24 -15.81
CA LYS A 433 -21.32 -15.04 -16.37
C LYS A 433 -21.58 -13.99 -15.30
N HIS A 434 -21.77 -14.41 -14.06
CA HIS A 434 -22.10 -13.57 -12.93
C HIS A 434 -21.11 -13.78 -11.78
N LYS A 435 -20.99 -12.77 -10.89
CA LYS A 435 -20.22 -12.92 -9.65
C LYS A 435 -20.93 -13.85 -8.67
N HIS A 436 -20.16 -14.66 -7.96
CA HIS A 436 -20.61 -15.59 -6.91
C HIS A 436 -19.85 -15.32 -5.61
N ASN A 437 -19.88 -14.07 -5.15
CA ASN A 437 -19.16 -13.59 -3.97
C ASN A 437 -20.05 -13.50 -2.73
N GLU A 438 -21.20 -14.18 -2.69
CA GLU A 438 -22.16 -14.12 -1.57
C GLU A 438 -21.50 -14.47 -0.24
N ALA A 439 -20.53 -15.39 -0.26
CA ALA A 439 -19.78 -15.78 0.92
C ALA A 439 -18.99 -14.64 1.57
N ASN A 440 -18.68 -13.57 0.82
CA ASN A 440 -17.99 -12.39 1.37
C ASN A 440 -18.91 -11.52 2.24
N GLY A 441 -20.24 -11.65 2.09
CA GLY A 441 -21.22 -10.85 2.84
C GLY A 441 -21.46 -9.44 2.26
N GLU A 442 -20.90 -9.15 1.08
CA GLU A 442 -20.99 -7.85 0.39
C GLU A 442 -22.11 -7.78 -0.64
N GLN A 443 -22.99 -8.80 -0.69
CA GLN A 443 -24.11 -8.88 -1.64
C GLN A 443 -23.68 -8.77 -3.11
N ASN A 444 -22.55 -9.37 -3.47
CA ASN A 444 -21.91 -9.30 -4.79
C ASN A 444 -21.57 -7.86 -5.27
N ARG A 445 -21.45 -6.88 -4.36
CA ARG A 445 -21.04 -5.51 -4.71
C ARG A 445 -19.52 -5.34 -4.76
N ASP A 446 -18.79 -6.23 -4.11
CA ASP A 446 -17.34 -6.25 -4.07
C ASP A 446 -16.73 -6.58 -5.43
N GLY A 447 -15.57 -5.99 -5.71
CA GLY A 447 -14.84 -6.15 -6.95
C GLY A 447 -15.52 -5.54 -8.18
N HIS A 448 -14.93 -5.77 -9.35
CA HIS A 448 -15.39 -5.19 -10.62
C HIS A 448 -16.77 -5.72 -11.04
N GLY A 449 -17.67 -4.82 -11.43
CA GLY A 449 -19.06 -5.18 -11.78
C GLY A 449 -19.25 -5.73 -13.19
N ASP A 450 -18.48 -5.27 -14.19
CA ASP A 450 -18.53 -5.68 -15.60
C ASP A 450 -17.27 -6.44 -16.00
N ASN A 451 -17.24 -7.74 -15.76
CA ASN A 451 -16.06 -8.56 -16.07
C ASN A 451 -15.96 -8.94 -17.56
N ARG A 452 -17.00 -8.69 -18.36
CA ARG A 452 -17.08 -9.10 -19.77
C ARG A 452 -16.76 -10.58 -19.98
N SER A 453 -17.20 -11.40 -19.03
CA SER A 453 -17.02 -12.83 -19.00
C SER A 453 -18.14 -13.56 -19.72
N ASP A 454 -17.96 -14.84 -20.03
CA ASP A 454 -19.02 -15.72 -20.49
C ASP A 454 -18.83 -17.15 -19.91
N ASN A 455 -19.91 -17.82 -19.66
CA ASN A 455 -19.94 -19.19 -19.15
C ASN A 455 -20.14 -20.26 -20.29
N TYR A 456 -20.26 -19.80 -21.51
CA TYR A 456 -20.47 -20.62 -22.71
C TYR A 456 -21.59 -21.67 -22.59
N GLY A 457 -22.57 -21.37 -21.73
CA GLY A 457 -23.77 -22.19 -21.55
C GLY A 457 -23.83 -23.01 -20.26
N PHE A 458 -22.83 -22.96 -19.41
CA PHE A 458 -22.81 -23.58 -18.07
C PHE A 458 -22.08 -22.75 -17.05
N GLU A 459 -22.77 -22.38 -15.98
CA GLU A 459 -22.19 -21.53 -14.93
C GLU A 459 -21.29 -22.36 -14.01
N GLY A 460 -19.97 -22.06 -14.01
CA GLY A 460 -18.96 -22.75 -13.23
C GLY A 460 -18.27 -23.91 -13.95
N ASP A 461 -17.62 -24.79 -13.20
CA ASP A 461 -16.89 -25.93 -13.74
C ASP A 461 -17.82 -26.96 -14.37
N THR A 462 -17.41 -27.50 -15.52
CA THR A 462 -18.21 -28.51 -16.27
C THR A 462 -17.28 -29.55 -16.92
N ASP A 463 -17.77 -30.78 -17.03
CA ASP A 463 -17.13 -31.86 -17.78
C ASP A 463 -17.57 -31.93 -19.27
N SER A 464 -18.41 -30.98 -19.70
CA SER A 464 -18.85 -30.91 -21.11
C SER A 464 -17.63 -30.57 -22.01
N ILE A 465 -17.28 -31.55 -22.87
CA ILE A 465 -16.18 -31.41 -23.84
C ILE A 465 -16.42 -30.20 -24.77
N VAL A 466 -17.68 -29.98 -25.15
CA VAL A 466 -18.07 -28.88 -26.06
C VAL A 466 -17.79 -27.53 -25.40
N ILE A 467 -18.21 -27.32 -24.14
CA ILE A 467 -18.02 -26.06 -23.41
C ILE A 467 -16.54 -25.86 -23.12
N ARG A 468 -15.79 -26.90 -22.71
CA ARG A 468 -14.34 -26.81 -22.42
C ARG A 468 -13.50 -26.54 -23.67
N ALA A 469 -13.99 -26.83 -24.86
CA ALA A 469 -13.29 -26.57 -26.12
C ALA A 469 -13.60 -25.19 -26.72
N THR A 470 -14.60 -24.48 -26.19
CA THR A 470 -14.95 -23.12 -26.61
C THR A 470 -14.10 -22.10 -25.91
#